data_eb2953d47397b1fced3b23f81f7ae90d
#
_entry.id   eb2953d47397b1fced3b23f81f7ae90d
#
_cell.length_a   1.000
_cell.length_b   1.000
_cell.length_c   1.000
_cell.angle_alpha   90.00
_cell.angle_beta   90.00
_cell.angle_gamma   90.00
#
_symmetry.space_group_name_H-M   'P 1'
#
loop_
_entity.id
_entity.type
_entity.pdbx_description
1 polymer ?
#
loop_
_entity_poly.entity_id
_entity_poly.type
_entity_poly.pdbx_seq_one_letter_code
_entity_poly.pdbx_strand_id
1 'polypeptide(L)'
;MLALSALAAAGCGSTSSGATTPRPPAPVNMTVYVDNTRVSVSPRSVGAGPVAFIITNQASQAESLAVLRTGAAGGLPLADTAPINPQATAQVTVNFTVPGRYSLATGGVGGSVKAASIHIGKPRASSDDQVPQP
;
A
#
# COMPACT_ATOMS: atom_id res chain seq x y z
N MET A 1 -8.79 -50.87 -51.60
CA MET A 1 -8.21 -50.87 -50.27
C MET A 1 -8.38 -49.51 -49.67
N LEU A 2 -9.36 -49.37 -48.80
CA LEU A 2 -9.61 -48.11 -48.05
C LEU A 2 -8.76 -48.07 -46.78
N ALA A 3 -7.90 -47.08 -46.65
CA ALA A 3 -7.20 -46.81 -45.43
C ALA A 3 -7.98 -45.73 -44.62
N LEU A 4 -8.52 -46.15 -43.48
CA LEU A 4 -9.26 -45.30 -42.56
C LEU A 4 -8.26 -44.69 -41.59
N SER A 5 -7.96 -43.41 -41.74
CA SER A 5 -7.14 -42.64 -40.79
C SER A 5 -8.00 -42.14 -39.67
N ALA A 6 -7.79 -42.69 -38.46
CA ALA A 6 -8.43 -42.19 -37.25
C ALA A 6 -7.68 -40.91 -36.76
N LEU A 7 -8.35 -39.77 -36.75
CA LEU A 7 -7.87 -38.59 -36.07
C LEU A 7 -8.14 -38.74 -34.57
N ALA A 8 -7.08 -38.88 -33.77
CA ALA A 8 -7.16 -38.80 -32.34
C ALA A 8 -7.16 -37.29 -31.96
N ALA A 9 -8.29 -36.77 -31.54
CA ALA A 9 -8.36 -35.46 -30.91
C ALA A 9 -7.76 -35.52 -29.50
N ALA A 10 -6.53 -35.05 -29.35
CA ALA A 10 -5.94 -34.82 -28.04
C ALA A 10 -6.60 -33.60 -27.42
N GLY A 11 -7.59 -33.81 -26.60
CA GLY A 11 -8.16 -32.77 -25.75
C GLY A 11 -7.12 -32.30 -24.74
N CYS A 12 -6.55 -31.13 -24.95
CA CYS A 12 -5.79 -30.43 -23.92
C CYS A 12 -6.76 -29.96 -22.84
N GLY A 13 -7.05 -30.80 -21.89
CA GLY A 13 -7.64 -30.41 -20.65
C GLY A 13 -6.57 -29.74 -19.82
N SER A 14 -6.46 -28.42 -19.90
CA SER A 14 -5.69 -27.65 -18.94
C SER A 14 -6.44 -27.65 -17.62
N THR A 15 -6.19 -28.63 -16.80
CA THR A 15 -6.53 -28.55 -15.38
C THR A 15 -5.59 -27.56 -14.74
N SER A 16 -5.98 -26.31 -14.74
CA SER A 16 -5.33 -25.32 -13.87
C SER A 16 -5.72 -25.65 -12.43
N SER A 17 -5.06 -26.63 -11.83
CA SER A 17 -5.01 -26.74 -10.38
C SER A 17 -4.12 -25.60 -9.88
N GLY A 18 -4.59 -24.36 -10.06
CA GLY A 18 -3.95 -23.23 -9.45
C GLY A 18 -4.06 -23.39 -7.96
N ALA A 19 -2.93 -23.60 -7.27
CA ALA A 19 -2.87 -23.26 -5.88
C ALA A 19 -3.37 -21.81 -5.82
N THR A 20 -4.58 -21.62 -5.31
CA THR A 20 -5.18 -20.31 -5.15
C THR A 20 -4.39 -19.57 -4.08
N THR A 21 -3.33 -18.88 -4.51
CA THR A 21 -2.72 -17.87 -3.68
C THR A 21 -3.81 -16.82 -3.43
N PRO A 22 -4.24 -16.63 -2.16
CA PRO A 22 -5.27 -15.64 -1.88
C PRO A 22 -4.87 -14.30 -2.46
N ARG A 23 -5.78 -13.62 -3.14
CA ARG A 23 -5.51 -12.27 -3.61
C ARG A 23 -5.21 -11.37 -2.43
N PRO A 24 -4.25 -10.46 -2.56
CA PRO A 24 -4.04 -9.44 -1.54
C PRO A 24 -5.35 -8.70 -1.27
N PRO A 25 -5.56 -8.19 -0.05
CA PRO A 25 -6.69 -7.31 0.21
C PRO A 25 -6.63 -6.08 -0.70
N ALA A 26 -7.77 -5.52 -1.02
CA ALA A 26 -7.86 -4.29 -1.81
C ALA A 26 -7.09 -3.15 -1.10
N PRO A 27 -6.40 -2.27 -1.84
CA PRO A 27 -5.77 -1.10 -1.25
C PRO A 27 -6.78 -0.21 -0.53
N VAL A 28 -6.41 0.29 0.62
CA VAL A 28 -7.17 1.30 1.36
C VAL A 28 -6.52 2.65 1.16
N ASN A 29 -7.30 3.65 0.83
CA ASN A 29 -6.81 5.02 0.69
C ASN A 29 -6.74 5.70 2.06
N MET A 30 -5.60 6.32 2.34
CA MET A 30 -5.40 7.20 3.48
C MET A 30 -5.00 8.58 2.98
N THR A 31 -5.72 9.60 3.45
CA THR A 31 -5.44 10.99 3.07
C THR A 31 -4.41 11.58 4.03
N VAL A 32 -3.39 12.21 3.48
CA VAL A 32 -2.32 12.86 4.24
C VAL A 32 -2.22 14.32 3.82
N TYR A 33 -2.22 15.22 4.79
CA TYR A 33 -1.93 16.63 4.59
C TYR A 33 -0.64 16.99 5.31
N VAL A 34 0.24 17.69 4.62
CA VAL A 34 1.46 18.23 5.18
C VAL A 34 1.32 19.76 5.19
N ASP A 35 1.42 20.36 6.36
CA ASP A 35 1.51 21.81 6.50
C ASP A 35 2.85 22.23 7.10
N ASN A 36 3.07 23.53 7.32
CA ASN A 36 4.34 24.05 7.85
C ASN A 36 4.68 23.55 9.26
N THR A 37 3.73 22.94 9.98
CA THR A 37 3.87 22.60 11.39
C THR A 37 3.73 21.09 11.66
N ARG A 38 2.93 20.39 10.87
CA ARG A 38 2.61 18.98 11.12
C ARG A 38 2.17 18.21 9.90
N VAL A 39 2.24 16.91 10.02
CA VAL A 39 1.59 15.94 9.13
C VAL A 39 0.27 15.52 9.77
N SER A 40 -0.81 15.50 9.00
CA SER A 40 -2.12 15.00 9.41
C SER A 40 -2.52 13.83 8.53
N VAL A 41 -3.13 12.80 9.10
CA VAL A 41 -3.51 11.58 8.38
C VAL A 41 -4.91 11.13 8.79
N SER A 42 -5.69 10.65 7.83
CA SER A 42 -7.03 10.12 8.06
C SER A 42 -7.32 8.96 7.09
N PRO A 43 -7.82 7.82 7.59
CA PRO A 43 -7.94 7.44 9.01
C PRO A 43 -6.57 7.24 9.67
N ARG A 44 -6.52 7.12 10.99
CA ARG A 44 -5.25 6.87 11.73
C ARG A 44 -4.98 5.40 12.01
N SER A 45 -5.90 4.55 11.67
CA SER A 45 -5.81 3.11 11.89
C SER A 45 -6.38 2.35 10.71
N VAL A 46 -5.70 1.30 10.32
CA VAL A 46 -6.12 0.40 9.23
C VAL A 46 -5.49 -0.97 9.46
N GLY A 47 -6.13 -2.04 8.98
CA GLY A 47 -5.56 -3.38 9.01
C GLY A 47 -4.36 -3.51 8.05
N ALA A 48 -3.48 -4.46 8.34
CA ALA A 48 -2.32 -4.75 7.48
C ALA A 48 -2.76 -5.15 6.07
N GLY A 49 -1.94 -4.82 5.10
CA GLY A 49 -2.18 -4.96 3.67
C GLY A 49 -1.77 -3.70 2.91
N PRO A 50 -2.09 -3.61 1.62
CA PRO A 50 -1.73 -2.46 0.82
C PRO A 50 -2.53 -1.20 1.22
N VAL A 51 -1.83 -0.10 1.38
CA VAL A 51 -2.36 1.23 1.70
C VAL A 51 -1.84 2.23 0.68
N ALA A 52 -2.73 2.97 0.06
CA ALA A 52 -2.39 4.07 -0.83
C ALA A 52 -2.50 5.39 -0.04
N PHE A 53 -1.37 6.05 0.18
CA PHE A 53 -1.35 7.38 0.76
C PHE A 53 -1.52 8.42 -0.34
N ILE A 54 -2.53 9.24 -0.20
CA ILE A 54 -2.79 10.39 -1.06
C ILE A 54 -2.35 11.62 -0.28
N ILE A 55 -1.24 12.22 -0.70
CA ILE A 55 -0.50 13.21 0.06
C ILE A 55 -0.64 14.56 -0.61
N THR A 56 -1.20 15.54 0.08
CA THR A 56 -1.26 16.93 -0.38
C THR A 56 -0.35 17.79 0.47
N ASN A 57 0.58 18.48 -0.19
CA ASN A 57 1.45 19.44 0.46
C ASN A 57 0.79 20.83 0.52
N GLN A 58 0.42 21.24 1.72
CA GLN A 58 -0.13 22.58 2.02
C GLN A 58 0.91 23.51 2.66
N ALA A 59 2.16 23.03 2.80
CA ALA A 59 3.25 23.83 3.30
C ALA A 59 3.73 24.85 2.27
N SER A 60 4.47 25.84 2.71
CA SER A 60 5.04 26.88 1.85
C SER A 60 6.27 26.44 1.06
N GLN A 61 6.86 25.30 1.42
CA GLN A 61 8.03 24.70 0.78
C GLN A 61 7.70 23.32 0.22
N ALA A 62 8.52 22.86 -0.70
CA ALA A 62 8.45 21.47 -1.16
C ALA A 62 8.82 20.50 -0.02
N GLU A 63 7.99 19.48 0.19
CA GLU A 63 8.15 18.51 1.26
C GLU A 63 8.16 17.08 0.71
N SER A 64 9.05 16.24 1.22
CA SER A 64 9.00 14.80 0.98
C SER A 64 8.36 14.11 2.18
N LEU A 65 7.65 13.02 1.94
CA LEU A 65 7.07 12.21 3.01
C LEU A 65 7.75 10.85 3.05
N ALA A 66 8.14 10.42 4.24
CA ALA A 66 8.67 9.10 4.50
C ALA A 66 7.75 8.33 5.46
N VAL A 67 7.57 7.04 5.20
CA VAL A 67 6.85 6.11 6.07
C VAL A 67 7.87 5.22 6.78
N LEU A 68 7.90 5.32 8.10
CA LEU A 68 8.87 4.62 8.94
C LEU A 68 8.16 3.76 9.98
N ARG A 69 8.76 2.63 10.34
CA ARG A 69 8.29 1.85 11.47
C ARG A 69 8.75 2.52 12.78
N THR A 70 7.83 2.77 13.69
CA THR A 70 8.16 3.36 14.99
C THR A 70 8.97 2.36 15.82
N GLY A 71 10.07 2.83 16.42
CA GLY A 71 10.94 2.01 17.27
C GLY A 71 12.03 1.24 16.53
N ALA A 72 12.07 1.30 15.20
CA ALA A 72 13.20 0.78 14.41
C ALA A 72 14.29 1.88 14.34
N ALA A 73 15.20 1.88 15.28
CA ALA A 73 16.32 2.82 15.29
C ALA A 73 17.18 2.65 14.03
N GLY A 74 17.35 3.72 13.25
CA GLY A 74 18.20 3.73 12.05
C GLY A 74 17.66 2.92 10.87
N GLY A 75 16.38 2.56 10.89
CA GLY A 75 15.73 1.83 9.80
C GLY A 75 15.55 2.69 8.56
N LEU A 76 15.70 2.05 7.38
CA LEU A 76 15.29 2.67 6.13
C LEU A 76 13.77 2.85 6.11
N PRO A 77 13.26 3.92 5.47
CA PRO A 77 11.83 4.07 5.30
C PRO A 77 11.25 2.91 4.47
N LEU A 78 10.03 2.51 4.79
CA LEU A 78 9.29 1.53 3.99
C LEU A 78 8.96 2.11 2.61
N ALA A 79 8.74 3.40 2.56
CA ALA A 79 8.52 4.17 1.35
C ALA A 79 8.83 5.64 1.63
N ASP A 80 9.18 6.34 0.58
CA ASP A 80 9.37 7.78 0.58
C ASP A 80 8.89 8.38 -0.74
N THR A 81 8.61 9.66 -0.73
CA THR A 81 8.25 10.40 -1.93
C THR A 81 9.40 11.29 -2.40
N ALA A 82 9.43 11.57 -3.69
CA ALA A 82 10.15 12.75 -4.17
C ALA A 82 9.54 14.02 -3.53
N PRO A 83 10.26 15.17 -3.57
CA PRO A 83 9.71 16.42 -3.09
C PRO A 83 8.39 16.76 -3.79
N ILE A 84 7.37 17.02 -3.00
CA ILE A 84 6.03 17.43 -3.45
C ILE A 84 5.99 18.95 -3.36
N ASN A 85 5.75 19.62 -4.47
CA ASN A 85 5.66 21.09 -4.48
C ASN A 85 4.46 21.59 -3.66
N PRO A 86 4.52 22.83 -3.16
CA PRO A 86 3.37 23.46 -2.50
C PRO A 86 2.10 23.35 -3.34
N GLN A 87 0.99 23.00 -2.72
CA GLN A 87 -0.33 22.79 -3.32
C GLN A 87 -0.42 21.60 -4.30
N ALA A 88 0.64 20.81 -4.43
CA ALA A 88 0.63 19.60 -5.23
C ALA A 88 0.23 18.38 -4.41
N THR A 89 -0.20 17.34 -5.12
CA THR A 89 -0.58 16.04 -4.56
C THR A 89 0.29 14.95 -5.15
N ALA A 90 0.71 14.01 -4.31
CA ALA A 90 1.41 12.80 -4.72
C ALA A 90 0.73 11.57 -4.13
N GLN A 91 1.02 10.41 -4.69
CA GLN A 91 0.53 9.13 -4.17
C GLN A 91 1.70 8.16 -4.01
N VAL A 92 1.69 7.43 -2.91
CA VAL A 92 2.61 6.32 -2.66
C VAL A 92 1.83 5.16 -2.06
N THR A 93 2.11 3.95 -2.53
CA THR A 93 1.48 2.73 -1.99
C THR A 93 2.49 1.94 -1.17
N VAL A 94 2.10 1.56 0.03
CA VAL A 94 2.89 0.75 0.95
C VAL A 94 2.11 -0.51 1.29
N ASN A 95 2.76 -1.66 1.18
CA ASN A 95 2.18 -2.91 1.65
C ASN A 95 2.66 -3.20 3.08
N PHE A 96 1.79 -2.97 4.05
CA PHE A 96 2.09 -3.26 5.46
C PHE A 96 1.89 -4.75 5.75
N THR A 97 2.96 -5.45 6.02
CA THR A 97 2.95 -6.89 6.36
C THR A 97 3.01 -7.14 7.85
N VAL A 98 3.44 -6.16 8.64
CA VAL A 98 3.63 -6.30 10.09
C VAL A 98 2.74 -5.31 10.82
N PRO A 99 1.86 -5.77 11.70
CA PRO A 99 1.11 -4.89 12.61
C PRO A 99 2.02 -4.08 13.51
N GLY A 100 1.57 -2.90 13.90
CA GLY A 100 2.32 -2.02 14.78
C GLY A 100 2.10 -0.55 14.49
N ARG A 101 2.93 0.28 15.08
CA ARG A 101 2.91 1.72 14.88
C ARG A 101 3.92 2.12 13.81
N TYR A 102 3.48 3.04 12.98
CA TYR A 102 4.30 3.65 11.93
C TYR A 102 4.19 5.16 12.01
N SER A 103 5.23 5.83 11.55
CA SER A 103 5.33 7.29 11.52
C SER A 103 5.36 7.77 10.07
N LEU A 104 4.62 8.83 9.80
CA LEU A 104 4.71 9.59 8.57
C LEU A 104 5.43 10.90 8.89
N ALA A 105 6.62 11.07 8.36
CA ALA A 105 7.48 12.22 8.64
C ALA A 105 7.90 12.92 7.35
N THR A 106 8.03 14.22 7.43
CA THR A 106 8.56 15.02 6.32
C THR A 106 10.04 15.25 6.46
N GLY A 107 10.70 15.45 5.32
CA GLY A 107 12.01 16.06 5.15
C GLY A 107 13.12 15.49 6.00
N GLY A 108 14.32 15.92 5.78
CA GLY A 108 15.50 15.41 6.47
C GLY A 108 15.56 15.68 7.98
N VAL A 109 16.57 15.10 8.59
CA VAL A 109 16.93 15.23 10.00
C VAL A 109 16.92 16.71 10.41
N GLY A 110 16.03 17.06 11.34
CA GLY A 110 15.93 18.43 11.89
C GLY A 110 14.73 19.24 11.41
N GLY A 111 13.81 18.63 10.65
CA GLY A 111 12.57 19.28 10.26
C GLY A 111 11.70 19.65 11.46
N SER A 112 11.20 20.88 11.48
CA SER A 112 10.29 21.38 12.53
C SER A 112 8.85 20.85 12.39
N VAL A 113 8.58 20.08 11.35
CA VAL A 113 7.25 19.53 11.05
C VAL A 113 6.98 18.30 11.91
N LYS A 114 5.92 18.34 12.70
CA LYS A 114 5.55 17.21 13.56
C LYS A 114 5.03 16.04 12.74
N ALA A 115 5.64 14.87 12.90
CA ALA A 115 5.21 13.64 12.26
C ALA A 115 3.83 13.18 12.73
N ALA A 116 3.10 12.48 11.86
CA ALA A 116 1.89 11.78 12.22
C ALA A 116 2.20 10.32 12.58
N SER A 117 1.38 9.73 13.45
CA SER A 117 1.44 8.32 13.80
C SER A 117 0.20 7.60 13.30
N ILE A 118 0.41 6.43 12.70
CA ILE A 118 -0.66 5.51 12.29
C ILE A 118 -0.51 4.17 12.98
N HIS A 119 -1.62 3.48 13.16
CA HIS A 119 -1.67 2.13 13.70
C HIS A 119 -2.09 1.14 12.62
N ILE A 120 -1.24 0.16 12.38
CA ILE A 120 -1.53 -0.97 11.49
C ILE A 120 -1.96 -2.16 12.34
N GLY A 121 -3.18 -2.60 12.13
CA GLY A 121 -3.78 -3.71 12.85
C GLY A 121 -3.55 -5.07 12.18
N LYS A 122 -4.39 -6.03 12.53
CA LYS A 122 -4.38 -7.37 11.95
C LYS A 122 -4.51 -7.31 10.43
N PRO A 123 -3.98 -8.32 9.70
CA PRO A 123 -4.17 -8.42 8.25
C PRO A 123 -5.64 -8.36 7.87
N ARG A 124 -5.93 -7.60 6.83
CA ARG A 124 -7.26 -7.52 6.23
C ARG A 124 -7.56 -8.79 5.45
N ALA A 125 -8.84 -9.13 5.33
CA ALA A 125 -9.29 -10.26 4.53
C ALA A 125 -8.88 -10.09 3.06
N SER A 126 -8.67 -11.21 2.36
CA SER A 126 -8.46 -11.24 0.91
C SER A 126 -9.62 -10.54 0.18
N SER A 127 -9.32 -9.94 -0.95
CA SER A 127 -10.37 -9.36 -1.81
C SER A 127 -11.34 -10.42 -2.35
N ASP A 128 -10.93 -11.68 -2.36
CA ASP A 128 -11.80 -12.79 -2.77
C ASP A 128 -12.90 -13.08 -1.72
N ASP A 129 -12.63 -12.80 -0.45
CA ASP A 129 -13.58 -12.97 0.64
C ASP A 129 -14.60 -11.83 0.75
N GLN A 130 -14.38 -10.75 0.02
CA GLN A 130 -15.23 -9.56 0.05
C GLN A 130 -16.34 -9.57 -1.00
N VAL A 131 -16.33 -10.55 -1.88
CA VAL A 131 -17.40 -10.70 -2.89
C VAL A 131 -18.55 -11.49 -2.26
N PRO A 132 -19.77 -10.91 -2.18
CA PRO A 132 -20.94 -11.67 -1.76
C PRO A 132 -21.10 -12.87 -2.69
N GLN A 133 -21.12 -14.06 -2.12
CA GLN A 133 -21.46 -15.25 -2.87
C GLN A 133 -22.94 -15.18 -3.24
N PRO A 134 -23.31 -15.48 -4.50
CA PRO A 134 -24.72 -15.51 -4.91
C PRO A 134 -25.53 -16.58 -4.19
#